data_0c9f454a59f7b7600480566c98863ded
#
_entry.id   0c9f454a59f7b7600480566c98863ded
#
_cell.length_a   1.000
_cell.length_b   1.000
_cell.length_c   1.000
_cell.angle_alpha   90.00
_cell.angle_beta   90.00
_cell.angle_gamma   90.00
#
_symmetry.space_group_name_H-M   'P 1'
#
loop_
_entity.id
_entity.type
_entity.pdbx_description
1 polymer ?
#
loop_
_entity_poly.entity_id
_entity_poly.type
_entity_poly.pdbx_seq_one_letter_code
_entity_poly.pdbx_strand_id
1 'polypeptide(L)'
;MTIKVFSSLTCPHCASFHKNVYEKLKEEYIDKGLVRFEHHAFPLDLAALNAEVIVRCQDNISKRFELLTEIYNKQTTWAVGSDIKKIDELIKKIGLNFNLSDEKMDICLRNDKAQDEILEQRIEAQKKYKIESTPTVIINENKYSGKIDFKQFKKAIDKKL
;
A
#
# COMPACT_ATOMS: atom_id res chain seq x y z
N MET A 1 -10.49 12.60 11.21
CA MET A 1 -9.40 12.95 10.25
C MET A 1 -9.12 11.77 9.36
N THR A 2 -9.00 11.99 8.06
CA THR A 2 -8.67 10.95 7.08
C THR A 2 -7.26 11.16 6.54
N ILE A 3 -6.46 10.11 6.55
CA ILE A 3 -5.11 10.11 5.99
C ILE A 3 -5.07 9.09 4.86
N LYS A 4 -4.81 9.57 3.65
CA LYS A 4 -4.64 8.74 2.46
C LYS A 4 -3.16 8.67 2.13
N VAL A 5 -2.64 7.48 1.90
CA VAL A 5 -1.25 7.29 1.49
C VAL A 5 -1.22 6.60 0.14
N PHE A 6 -0.66 7.27 -0.85
CA PHE A 6 -0.46 6.75 -2.19
C PHE A 6 0.92 6.12 -2.27
N SER A 7 0.96 4.80 -2.42
CA SER A 7 2.18 4.02 -2.28
C SER A 7 2.33 2.96 -3.36
N SER A 8 3.57 2.60 -3.63
CA SER A 8 3.94 1.46 -4.48
C SER A 8 4.57 0.36 -3.63
N LEU A 9 4.10 -0.87 -3.79
CA LEU A 9 4.58 -1.99 -2.98
C LEU A 9 6.04 -2.39 -3.25
N THR A 10 6.61 -1.93 -4.37
CA THR A 10 8.03 -2.12 -4.67
C THR A 10 8.91 -0.96 -4.21
N CYS A 11 8.33 0.14 -3.76
CA CYS A 11 9.07 1.32 -3.35
C CYS A 11 9.67 1.15 -1.95
N PRO A 12 11.01 1.23 -1.78
CA PRO A 12 11.64 1.11 -0.46
C PRO A 12 11.20 2.19 0.53
N HIS A 13 10.98 3.42 0.07
CA HIS A 13 10.48 4.51 0.92
C HIS A 13 9.06 4.24 1.40
N CYS A 14 8.22 3.58 0.60
CA CYS A 14 6.87 3.19 1.00
C CYS A 14 6.90 2.10 2.06
N ALA A 15 7.79 1.11 1.92
CA ALA A 15 7.98 0.08 2.93
C ALA A 15 8.49 0.68 4.25
N SER A 16 9.43 1.61 4.17
CA SER A 16 9.96 2.32 5.33
C SER A 16 8.88 3.15 6.03
N PHE A 17 8.04 3.85 5.27
CA PHE A 17 6.90 4.58 5.82
C PHE A 17 5.95 3.63 6.57
N HIS A 18 5.61 2.51 5.98
CA HIS A 18 4.71 1.55 6.59
C HIS A 18 5.26 1.02 7.92
N LYS A 19 6.54 0.67 7.94
CA LYS A 19 7.20 0.16 9.15
C LYS A 19 7.40 1.21 10.23
N ASN A 20 7.85 2.40 9.87
CA ASN A 20 8.30 3.41 10.84
C ASN A 20 7.24 4.44 11.20
N VAL A 21 6.24 4.65 10.35
CA VAL A 21 5.20 5.65 10.56
C VAL A 21 3.83 5.01 10.74
N TYR A 22 3.38 4.18 9.81
CA TYR A 22 2.05 3.58 9.87
C TYR A 22 1.82 2.77 11.14
N GLU A 23 2.76 1.95 11.57
CA GLU A 23 2.57 1.13 12.77
C GLU A 23 2.37 1.97 14.03
N LYS A 24 3.13 3.05 14.15
CA LYS A 24 2.96 4.01 15.27
C LYS A 24 1.66 4.80 15.14
N LEU A 25 1.30 5.16 13.91
CA LEU A 25 0.03 5.82 13.62
C LEU A 25 -1.15 4.94 14.02
N LYS A 26 -1.04 3.66 13.74
CA LYS A 26 -2.06 2.67 14.10
C LYS A 26 -2.27 2.65 15.62
N GLU A 27 -1.19 2.50 16.36
CA GLU A 27 -1.23 2.42 17.82
C GLU A 27 -1.74 3.71 18.47
N GLU A 28 -1.25 4.86 18.02
CA GLU A 28 -1.53 6.14 18.68
C GLU A 28 -2.84 6.80 18.22
N TYR A 29 -3.30 6.53 17.00
CA TYR A 29 -4.45 7.25 16.43
C TYR A 29 -5.53 6.36 15.83
N ILE A 30 -5.15 5.37 15.02
CA ILE A 30 -6.14 4.56 14.28
C ILE A 30 -6.93 3.67 15.24
N ASP A 31 -6.25 2.96 16.11
CA ASP A 31 -6.88 2.05 17.09
C ASP A 31 -7.73 2.82 18.12
N LYS A 32 -7.48 4.12 18.28
CA LYS A 32 -8.25 5.01 19.14
C LYS A 32 -9.41 5.70 18.42
N GLY A 33 -9.60 5.42 17.16
CA GLY A 33 -10.67 6.02 16.35
C GLY A 33 -10.47 7.48 15.98
N LEU A 34 -9.25 8.03 16.17
CA LEU A 34 -8.95 9.44 15.89
C LEU A 34 -8.63 9.69 14.43
N VAL A 35 -8.11 8.68 13.72
CA VAL A 35 -7.68 8.76 12.33
C VAL A 35 -8.23 7.57 11.55
N ARG A 36 -8.80 7.86 10.40
CA ARG A 36 -9.10 6.87 9.38
C ARG A 36 -7.93 6.83 8.40
N PHE A 37 -7.29 5.68 8.29
CA PHE A 37 -6.17 5.49 7.36
C PHE A 37 -6.62 4.74 6.12
N GLU A 38 -6.21 5.21 4.96
CA GLU A 38 -6.50 4.59 3.68
C GLU A 38 -5.20 4.34 2.91
N HIS A 39 -4.95 3.09 2.54
CA HIS A 39 -3.90 2.74 1.58
C HIS A 39 -4.46 2.86 0.17
N HIS A 40 -3.80 3.63 -0.66
CA HIS A 40 -4.14 3.81 -2.07
C HIS A 40 -2.98 3.33 -2.94
N ALA A 41 -3.27 2.40 -3.84
CA ALA A 41 -2.28 1.85 -4.76
C ALA A 41 -1.82 2.92 -5.76
N PHE A 42 -0.51 3.10 -5.84
CA PHE A 42 0.13 3.94 -6.85
C PHE A 42 1.34 3.18 -7.41
N PRO A 43 1.07 2.07 -8.15
CA PRO A 43 2.16 1.20 -8.60
C PRO A 43 3.08 1.91 -9.58
N LEU A 44 4.39 1.79 -9.34
CA LEU A 44 5.43 2.38 -10.19
C LEU A 44 5.94 1.38 -11.23
N ASP A 45 5.61 0.10 -11.08
CA ASP A 45 6.03 -0.96 -11.99
C ASP A 45 5.02 -2.12 -11.97
N LEU A 46 5.23 -3.10 -12.86
CA LEU A 46 4.35 -4.25 -12.98
C LEU A 46 4.35 -5.13 -11.72
N ALA A 47 5.49 -5.29 -11.07
CA ALA A 47 5.58 -6.07 -9.84
C ALA A 47 4.72 -5.46 -8.72
N ALA A 48 4.74 -4.13 -8.58
CA ALA A 48 3.90 -3.43 -7.63
C ALA A 48 2.41 -3.57 -7.97
N LEU A 49 2.06 -3.51 -9.25
CA LEU A 49 0.68 -3.71 -9.70
C LEU A 49 0.19 -5.11 -9.35
N ASN A 50 0.96 -6.14 -9.66
CA ASN A 50 0.59 -7.53 -9.36
C ASN A 50 0.50 -7.78 -7.86
N ALA A 51 1.38 -7.21 -7.07
CA ALA A 51 1.30 -7.28 -5.61
C ALA A 51 -0.01 -6.68 -5.08
N GLU A 52 -0.43 -5.52 -5.61
CA GLU A 52 -1.72 -4.91 -5.24
C GLU A 52 -2.91 -5.79 -5.65
N VAL A 53 -2.85 -6.43 -6.82
CA VAL A 53 -3.90 -7.36 -7.24
C VAL A 53 -4.03 -8.50 -6.22
N ILE A 54 -2.93 -9.04 -5.73
CA ILE A 54 -2.95 -10.11 -4.74
C ILE A 54 -3.51 -9.60 -3.39
N VAL A 55 -3.12 -8.41 -2.96
CA VAL A 55 -3.70 -7.79 -1.75
C VAL A 55 -5.22 -7.68 -1.87
N ARG A 56 -5.70 -7.19 -2.99
CA ARG A 56 -7.15 -7.03 -3.26
C ARG A 56 -7.87 -8.35 -3.47
N CYS A 57 -7.14 -9.43 -3.74
CA CYS A 57 -7.68 -10.78 -3.84
C CYS A 57 -8.19 -11.29 -2.48
N GLN A 58 -7.70 -10.73 -1.38
CA GLN A 58 -8.17 -11.01 -0.03
C GLN A 58 -9.43 -10.20 0.26
N ASP A 59 -10.55 -10.88 0.50
CA ASP A 59 -11.86 -10.25 0.70
C ASP A 59 -12.04 -9.66 2.10
N ASN A 60 -11.37 -10.22 3.10
CA ASN A 60 -11.44 -9.72 4.47
C ASN A 60 -10.52 -8.51 4.64
N ILE A 61 -11.08 -7.33 4.97
CA ILE A 61 -10.34 -6.07 5.05
C ILE A 61 -9.23 -6.12 6.10
N SER A 62 -9.49 -6.71 7.26
CA SER A 62 -8.48 -6.85 8.32
C SER A 62 -7.29 -7.69 7.86
N LYS A 63 -7.56 -8.83 7.23
CA LYS A 63 -6.53 -9.71 6.66
C LYS A 63 -5.82 -9.05 5.47
N ARG A 64 -6.53 -8.22 4.72
CA ARG A 64 -5.93 -7.46 3.61
C ARG A 64 -4.83 -6.54 4.11
N PHE A 65 -5.06 -5.80 5.21
CA PHE A 65 -4.04 -4.95 5.82
C PHE A 65 -2.88 -5.76 6.42
N GLU A 66 -3.16 -6.90 7.03
CA GLU A 66 -2.11 -7.80 7.52
C GLU A 66 -1.24 -8.32 6.37
N LEU A 67 -1.87 -8.69 5.25
CA LEU A 67 -1.16 -9.12 4.04
C LEU A 67 -0.32 -7.98 3.47
N LEU A 68 -0.86 -6.77 3.39
CA LEU A 68 -0.15 -5.58 2.95
C LEU A 68 1.10 -5.35 3.79
N THR A 69 0.96 -5.42 5.10
CA THR A 69 2.07 -5.26 6.05
C THR A 69 3.16 -6.30 5.80
N GLU A 70 2.76 -7.56 5.61
CA GLU A 70 3.71 -8.66 5.37
C GLU A 70 4.43 -8.51 4.02
N ILE A 71 3.72 -8.06 2.99
CA ILE A 71 4.32 -7.78 1.68
C ILE A 71 5.39 -6.71 1.80
N TYR A 72 5.12 -5.62 2.54
CA TYR A 72 6.13 -4.61 2.82
C TYR A 72 7.31 -5.15 3.64
N ASN A 73 7.03 -5.90 4.69
CA ASN A 73 8.07 -6.45 5.56
C ASN A 73 9.02 -7.38 4.81
N LYS A 74 8.52 -8.09 3.82
CA LYS A 74 9.29 -9.03 3.00
C LYS A 74 9.70 -8.46 1.63
N GLN A 75 9.60 -7.16 1.44
CA GLN A 75 9.87 -6.51 0.15
C GLN A 75 11.21 -6.92 -0.46
N THR A 76 12.27 -6.99 0.34
CA THR A 76 13.60 -7.35 -0.13
C THR A 76 13.72 -8.81 -0.55
N THR A 77 12.77 -9.66 -0.20
CA THR A 77 12.76 -11.08 -0.58
C THR A 77 12.00 -11.36 -1.87
N TRP A 78 10.98 -10.55 -2.20
CA TRP A 78 10.16 -10.77 -3.39
C TRP A 78 10.36 -9.71 -4.49
N ALA A 79 10.66 -8.48 -4.13
CA ALA A 79 10.87 -7.38 -5.08
C ALA A 79 12.31 -7.40 -5.60
N VAL A 80 12.69 -8.50 -6.24
CA VAL A 80 14.07 -8.76 -6.68
C VAL A 80 14.11 -9.21 -8.14
N GLY A 81 15.06 -8.66 -8.88
CA GLY A 81 15.24 -9.01 -10.29
C GLY A 81 14.16 -8.42 -11.20
N SER A 82 14.10 -8.92 -12.43
CA SER A 82 13.19 -8.45 -13.48
C SER A 82 12.28 -9.52 -14.05
N ASP A 83 12.36 -10.76 -13.56
CA ASP A 83 11.50 -11.86 -13.98
C ASP A 83 10.16 -11.79 -13.25
N ILE A 84 9.14 -11.28 -13.92
CA ILE A 84 7.82 -11.07 -13.31
C ILE A 84 7.15 -12.37 -12.86
N LYS A 85 7.34 -13.47 -13.57
CA LYS A 85 6.78 -14.77 -13.15
C LYS A 85 7.37 -15.23 -11.84
N LYS A 86 8.68 -15.06 -11.66
CA LYS A 86 9.38 -15.41 -10.43
C LYS A 86 8.94 -14.51 -9.28
N ILE A 87 8.79 -13.22 -9.54
CA ILE A 87 8.29 -12.26 -8.55
C ILE A 87 6.88 -12.63 -8.11
N ASP A 88 6.00 -12.93 -9.06
CA ASP A 88 4.62 -13.33 -8.76
C ASP A 88 4.57 -14.59 -7.90
N GLU A 89 5.43 -15.58 -8.17
CA GLU A 89 5.51 -16.79 -7.35
C GLU A 89 5.95 -16.49 -5.91
N LEU A 90 6.89 -15.57 -5.75
CA LEU A 90 7.35 -15.15 -4.40
C LEU A 90 6.25 -14.41 -3.63
N ILE A 91 5.48 -13.57 -4.31
CA ILE A 91 4.35 -12.86 -3.69
C ILE A 91 3.25 -13.86 -3.31
N LYS A 92 2.94 -14.81 -4.17
CA LYS A 92 1.93 -15.84 -3.90
C LYS A 92 2.28 -16.68 -2.67
N LYS A 93 3.56 -16.98 -2.44
CA LYS A 93 4.00 -17.66 -1.21
C LYS A 93 3.59 -16.90 0.05
N ILE A 94 3.68 -15.58 0.01
CA ILE A 94 3.22 -14.73 1.12
C ILE A 94 1.70 -14.85 1.27
N GLY A 95 0.97 -14.76 0.16
CA GLY A 95 -0.49 -14.84 0.15
C GLY A 95 -1.05 -16.15 0.71
N LEU A 96 -0.33 -17.26 0.55
CA LEU A 96 -0.74 -18.56 1.10
C LEU A 96 -0.96 -18.53 2.62
N ASN A 97 -0.25 -17.67 3.34
CA ASN A 97 -0.39 -17.52 4.78
C ASN A 97 -1.61 -16.67 5.19
N PHE A 98 -2.35 -16.15 4.20
CA PHE A 98 -3.49 -15.25 4.43
C PHE A 98 -4.78 -15.80 3.81
N ASN A 99 -4.94 -17.11 3.82
CA ASN A 99 -6.12 -17.83 3.30
C ASN A 99 -6.39 -17.61 1.81
N LEU A 100 -5.34 -17.36 1.04
CA LEU A 100 -5.41 -17.31 -0.42
C LEU A 100 -4.79 -18.58 -0.98
N SER A 101 -5.57 -19.33 -1.76
CA SER A 101 -5.04 -20.49 -2.48
C SER A 101 -4.23 -20.03 -3.68
N ASP A 102 -3.30 -20.85 -4.12
CA ASP A 102 -2.53 -20.60 -5.33
C ASP A 102 -3.44 -20.38 -6.54
N GLU A 103 -4.46 -21.22 -6.68
CA GLU A 103 -5.45 -21.12 -7.75
C GLU A 103 -6.22 -19.80 -7.71
N LYS A 104 -6.68 -19.38 -6.53
CA LYS A 104 -7.40 -18.11 -6.38
C LYS A 104 -6.51 -16.92 -6.77
N MET A 105 -5.26 -16.92 -6.35
CA MET A 105 -4.31 -15.85 -6.69
C MET A 105 -4.01 -15.81 -8.19
N ASP A 106 -3.89 -16.97 -8.83
CA ASP A 106 -3.71 -17.03 -10.29
C ASP A 106 -4.92 -16.47 -11.04
N ILE A 107 -6.12 -16.75 -10.57
CA ILE A 107 -7.35 -16.18 -11.15
C ILE A 107 -7.35 -14.65 -11.00
N CYS A 108 -6.99 -14.13 -9.83
CA CYS A 108 -6.88 -12.68 -9.60
C CYS A 108 -5.85 -12.04 -10.51
N LEU A 109 -4.68 -12.64 -10.68
CA LEU A 109 -3.61 -12.11 -11.52
C LEU A 109 -3.95 -12.11 -13.00
N ARG A 110 -4.80 -13.04 -13.45
CA ARG A 110 -5.27 -13.09 -14.85
C ARG A 110 -6.45 -12.18 -15.14
N ASN A 111 -6.98 -11.52 -14.12
CA ASN A 111 -8.12 -10.62 -14.26
C ASN A 111 -7.67 -9.23 -14.71
N ASP A 112 -7.68 -8.96 -15.99
CA ASP A 112 -7.27 -7.68 -16.57
C ASP A 112 -8.08 -6.51 -16.01
N LYS A 113 -9.35 -6.73 -15.69
CA LYS A 113 -10.22 -5.70 -15.11
C LYS A 113 -9.73 -5.24 -13.74
N ALA A 114 -9.19 -6.16 -12.92
CA ALA A 114 -8.62 -5.81 -11.63
C ALA A 114 -7.39 -4.90 -11.78
N GLN A 115 -6.54 -5.19 -12.75
CA GLN A 115 -5.37 -4.35 -13.05
C GLN A 115 -5.79 -2.99 -13.59
N ASP A 116 -6.73 -2.96 -14.54
CA ASP A 116 -7.22 -1.72 -15.15
C ASP A 116 -7.83 -0.79 -14.10
N GLU A 117 -8.58 -1.33 -13.15
CA GLU A 117 -9.17 -0.56 -12.06
C GLU A 117 -8.12 0.13 -11.20
N ILE A 118 -7.04 -0.57 -10.87
CA ILE A 118 -5.93 0.00 -10.11
C ILE A 118 -5.24 1.11 -10.90
N LEU A 119 -5.01 0.88 -12.20
CA LEU A 119 -4.34 1.86 -13.07
C LEU A 119 -5.21 3.10 -13.30
N GLU A 120 -6.52 2.95 -13.43
CA GLU A 120 -7.45 4.07 -13.53
C GLU A 120 -7.45 4.91 -12.25
N GLN A 121 -7.47 4.27 -11.09
CA GLN A 121 -7.38 4.95 -9.79
C GLN A 121 -6.06 5.70 -9.63
N ARG A 122 -4.97 5.14 -10.13
CA ARG A 122 -3.67 5.80 -10.14
C ARG A 122 -3.70 7.07 -10.99
N ILE A 123 -4.27 6.99 -12.19
CA ILE A 123 -4.38 8.14 -13.10
C ILE A 123 -5.22 9.25 -12.47
N GLU A 124 -6.37 8.90 -11.90
CA GLU A 124 -7.25 9.86 -11.23
C GLU A 124 -6.57 10.54 -10.05
N ALA A 125 -5.84 9.78 -9.24
CA ALA A 125 -5.10 10.32 -8.10
C ALA A 125 -3.99 11.27 -8.54
N GLN A 126 -3.28 10.94 -9.62
CA GLN A 126 -2.25 11.80 -10.16
C GLN A 126 -2.81 13.14 -10.64
N LYS A 127 -3.96 13.12 -11.30
CA LYS A 127 -4.65 14.33 -11.76
C LYS A 127 -5.13 15.19 -10.60
N LYS A 128 -5.75 14.54 -9.60
CA LYS A 128 -6.36 15.24 -8.46
C LYS A 128 -5.32 15.85 -7.52
N TYR A 129 -4.29 15.09 -7.18
CA TYR A 129 -3.30 15.48 -6.16
C TYR A 129 -1.93 15.84 -6.72
N LYS A 130 -1.72 15.75 -8.03
CA LYS A 130 -0.44 16.02 -8.70
C LYS A 130 0.71 15.24 -8.05
N ILE A 131 0.53 13.92 -7.94
CA ILE A 131 1.49 13.03 -7.30
C ILE A 131 2.72 12.88 -8.20
N GLU A 132 3.90 13.18 -7.66
CA GLU A 132 5.18 13.12 -8.39
C GLU A 132 6.09 12.01 -7.87
N SER A 133 5.86 11.56 -6.65
CA SER A 133 6.68 10.55 -5.99
C SER A 133 5.87 9.76 -4.96
N THR A 134 6.38 8.62 -4.53
CA THR A 134 5.78 7.80 -3.50
C THR A 134 6.73 7.68 -2.29
N PRO A 135 6.21 7.59 -1.06
CA PRO A 135 4.81 7.75 -0.72
C PRO A 135 4.37 9.22 -0.78
N THR A 136 3.12 9.47 -1.18
CA THR A 136 2.49 10.78 -1.04
C THR A 136 1.37 10.67 -0.03
N VAL A 137 1.37 11.57 0.94
CA VAL A 137 0.40 11.58 2.04
C VAL A 137 -0.57 12.74 1.87
N ILE A 138 -1.86 12.43 1.96
CA ILE A 138 -2.94 13.41 1.89
C ILE A 138 -3.66 13.41 3.25
N ILE A 139 -3.66 14.54 3.92
CA ILE A 139 -4.34 14.71 5.22
C ILE A 139 -5.56 15.61 5.00
N ASN A 140 -6.76 15.08 5.20
CA ASN A 140 -8.02 15.81 4.98
C ASN A 140 -8.05 16.56 3.64
N GLU A 141 -7.74 15.86 2.55
CA GLU A 141 -7.70 16.37 1.18
C GLU A 141 -6.55 17.34 0.85
N ASN A 142 -5.65 17.59 1.78
CA ASN A 142 -4.47 18.44 1.56
C ASN A 142 -3.19 17.61 1.50
N LYS A 143 -2.38 17.85 0.47
CA LYS A 143 -1.10 17.17 0.31
C LYS A 143 -0.13 17.60 1.43
N TYR A 144 0.39 16.62 2.16
CA TYR A 144 1.39 16.86 3.19
C TYR A 144 2.77 17.05 2.53
N SER A 145 3.42 18.16 2.85
CA SER A 145 4.71 18.53 2.25
C SER A 145 5.89 18.49 3.24
N GLY A 146 5.65 18.11 4.49
CA GLY A 146 6.68 17.99 5.51
C GLY A 146 7.49 16.70 5.39
N LYS A 147 8.45 16.54 6.32
CA LYS A 147 9.21 15.30 6.41
C LYS A 147 8.31 14.14 6.82
N ILE A 148 8.54 12.98 6.21
CA ILE A 148 7.80 11.76 6.50
C ILE A 148 8.57 10.94 7.56
N ASP A 149 8.84 11.54 8.71
CA ASP A 149 9.20 10.83 9.91
C ASP A 149 8.04 10.96 10.91
N PHE A 150 7.92 10.00 11.82
CA PHE A 150 6.78 9.95 12.73
C PHE A 150 6.67 11.21 13.61
N LYS A 151 7.78 11.73 14.09
CA LYS A 151 7.80 12.91 14.95
C LYS A 151 7.21 14.14 14.29
N GLN A 152 7.63 14.43 13.07
CA GLN A 152 7.12 15.56 12.29
C GLN A 152 5.68 15.35 11.85
N PHE A 153 5.38 14.12 11.42
CA PHE A 153 4.05 13.73 11.00
C PHE A 153 3.04 13.84 12.14
N LYS A 154 3.42 13.38 13.35
CA LYS A 154 2.61 13.52 14.56
C LYS A 154 2.27 14.97 14.87
N LYS A 155 3.22 15.88 14.74
CA LYS A 155 2.98 17.32 14.94
C LYS A 155 1.93 17.84 13.95
N ALA A 156 2.01 17.44 12.69
CA ALA A 156 1.07 17.85 11.65
C ALA A 156 -0.34 17.32 11.94
N ILE A 157 -0.46 16.10 12.42
CA ILE A 157 -1.74 15.50 12.79
C ILE A 157 -2.34 16.20 13.98
N ASP A 158 -1.58 16.38 15.05
CA ASP A 158 -2.06 16.97 16.31
C ASP A 158 -2.57 18.40 16.12
N LYS A 159 -2.01 19.15 15.19
CA LYS A 159 -2.50 20.49 14.84
C LYS A 159 -3.88 20.49 14.21
N LYS A 160 -4.27 19.39 13.59
CA LYS A 160 -5.53 19.29 12.80
C LYS A 160 -6.61 18.51 13.52
N LEU A 161 -6.28 17.87 14.64
CA LEU A 161 -7.27 17.14 15.45
C LEU A 161 -8.16 18.02 16.29
#